data_f96e56510ed4914a06def33dd93c1a8d
#
_entry.id   f96e56510ed4914a06def33dd93c1a8d
#
_cell.length_a   1.000
_cell.length_b   1.000
_cell.length_c   1.000
_cell.angle_alpha   90.00
_cell.angle_beta   90.00
_cell.angle_gamma   90.00
#
_symmetry.space_group_name_H-M   'P 1'
#
loop_
_entity.id
_entity.type
_entity.pdbx_description
1 polymer ?
#
loop_
_entity_poly.entity_id
_entity_poly.type
_entity_poly.pdbx_seq_one_letter_code
_entity_poly.pdbx_strand_id
1 'polypeptide(L)'
;MLIHIGYPKTGSTWIQRRVIDNDDCAVGSVAPWTAVRTTIIEPLPLWYEGEPVRRMLADGIARCGADGVAPVLSHELLCGQPVSGGFSATFVADRLHALAPEATVLIVVREQHAMLLSLYGEYVRNNGAGSLSTYLDPPSRDRFPVFDLRYLEFDRLAFRYQELFGADRVHVLLFEDLAADPLRFANVVLTLAGAPLIDDLDESPERGGLGGVGLSLRGRANAIVGRDRNNRVARLHLPGVAKAIESIDARAPDALQARVNERHQRLIADRVGDRYRASNQRLAERFALDLATKGYQT
;
A
#
# COMPACT_ATOMS: atom_id res chain seq x y z
N MET A 1 10.52 -18.23 -4.16
CA MET A 1 9.97 -16.93 -4.67
C MET A 1 9.42 -16.14 -3.51
N LEU A 2 9.70 -14.84 -3.44
CA LEU A 2 9.09 -13.92 -2.50
C LEU A 2 7.86 -13.25 -3.14
N ILE A 3 6.73 -13.17 -2.41
CA ILE A 3 5.56 -12.37 -2.79
C ILE A 3 5.44 -11.19 -1.82
N HIS A 4 5.68 -9.99 -2.32
CA HIS A 4 5.48 -8.75 -1.56
C HIS A 4 4.09 -8.20 -1.83
N ILE A 5 3.21 -8.31 -0.84
CA ILE A 5 1.80 -7.86 -0.89
C ILE A 5 1.57 -6.55 -0.15
N GLY A 6 2.58 -5.70 -0.08
CA GLY A 6 2.54 -4.47 0.73
C GLY A 6 1.24 -3.69 0.59
N TYR A 7 0.75 -3.17 1.72
CA TYR A 7 -0.34 -2.19 1.67
C TYR A 7 0.11 -0.93 0.91
N PRO A 8 -0.80 -0.23 0.20
CA PRO A 8 -0.45 1.07 -0.37
C PRO A 8 0.08 2.02 0.70
N LYS A 9 1.05 2.87 0.37
CA LYS A 9 1.66 3.86 1.30
C LYS A 9 2.55 3.28 2.41
N THR A 10 3.03 2.07 2.23
CA THR A 10 3.98 1.38 3.13
C THR A 10 5.38 1.22 2.52
N GLY A 11 5.77 2.08 1.59
CA GLY A 11 7.10 2.02 0.97
C GLY A 11 7.21 1.07 -0.22
N SER A 12 6.10 0.55 -0.77
CA SER A 12 6.14 -0.40 -1.89
C SER A 12 6.92 0.12 -3.10
N THR A 13 6.78 1.39 -3.45
CA THR A 13 7.56 2.02 -4.55
C THR A 13 9.05 2.04 -4.24
N TRP A 14 9.41 2.29 -2.98
CA TRP A 14 10.80 2.27 -2.53
C TRP A 14 11.38 0.84 -2.65
N ILE A 15 10.67 -0.18 -2.14
CA ILE A 15 11.08 -1.59 -2.26
C ILE A 15 11.25 -1.97 -3.73
N GLN A 16 10.30 -1.60 -4.58
CA GLN A 16 10.36 -1.90 -6.01
C GLN A 16 11.59 -1.27 -6.67
N ARG A 17 11.84 0.02 -6.45
CA ARG A 17 12.93 0.75 -7.13
C ARG A 17 14.30 0.53 -6.52
N ARG A 18 14.38 0.42 -5.18
CA ARG A 18 15.68 0.37 -4.47
C ARG A 18 16.15 -1.04 -4.19
N VAL A 19 15.23 -2.01 -4.21
CA VAL A 19 15.57 -3.41 -3.95
C VAL A 19 15.33 -4.27 -5.19
N ILE A 20 14.13 -4.25 -5.78
CA ILE A 20 13.75 -5.20 -6.84
C ILE A 20 14.30 -4.78 -8.21
N ASP A 21 14.26 -3.48 -8.54
CA ASP A 21 14.74 -2.91 -9.81
C ASP A 21 16.20 -2.40 -9.69
N ASN A 22 16.92 -2.78 -8.62
CA ASN A 22 18.31 -2.38 -8.38
C ASN A 22 19.25 -3.52 -8.78
N ASP A 23 20.13 -3.25 -9.72
CA ASP A 23 21.10 -4.23 -10.25
C ASP A 23 22.10 -4.73 -9.19
N ASP A 24 22.34 -3.96 -8.12
CA ASP A 24 23.21 -4.35 -6.99
C ASP A 24 22.51 -5.38 -6.06
N CYS A 25 21.19 -5.51 -6.16
CA CYS A 25 20.40 -6.46 -5.42
C CYS A 25 20.16 -7.71 -6.27
N ALA A 26 20.59 -8.87 -5.80
CA ALA A 26 20.42 -10.13 -6.54
C ALA A 26 18.97 -10.66 -6.48
N VAL A 27 18.01 -9.80 -6.79
CA VAL A 27 16.56 -10.11 -6.90
C VAL A 27 16.00 -9.58 -8.21
N GLY A 28 14.95 -10.20 -8.74
CA GLY A 28 14.35 -9.78 -9.99
C GLY A 28 12.83 -9.97 -10.00
N SER A 29 12.13 -9.07 -10.71
CA SER A 29 10.68 -9.15 -10.86
C SER A 29 10.27 -10.28 -11.81
N VAL A 30 9.37 -11.16 -11.34
CA VAL A 30 8.86 -12.28 -12.16
C VAL A 30 7.81 -11.85 -13.17
N ALA A 31 7.20 -10.68 -13.00
CA ALA A 31 6.18 -10.15 -13.91
C ALA A 31 6.13 -8.63 -13.88
N PRO A 32 5.84 -7.96 -15.01
CA PRO A 32 5.61 -6.52 -15.04
C PRO A 32 4.46 -6.11 -14.12
N TRP A 33 4.60 -4.96 -13.45
CA TRP A 33 3.60 -4.42 -12.54
C TRP A 33 2.18 -4.35 -13.16
N THR A 34 2.09 -3.90 -14.41
CA THR A 34 0.81 -3.83 -15.16
C THR A 34 0.21 -5.20 -15.40
N ALA A 35 1.03 -6.22 -15.68
CA ALA A 35 0.56 -7.59 -15.89
C ALA A 35 -0.01 -8.19 -14.59
N VAL A 36 0.69 -8.04 -13.46
CA VAL A 36 0.17 -8.46 -12.14
C VAL A 36 -1.20 -7.85 -11.87
N ARG A 37 -1.33 -6.55 -12.12
CA ARG A 37 -2.58 -5.83 -11.94
C ARG A 37 -3.71 -6.39 -12.80
N THR A 38 -3.48 -6.53 -14.11
CA THR A 38 -4.54 -6.88 -15.07
C THR A 38 -4.88 -8.37 -15.10
N THR A 39 -3.97 -9.26 -14.62
CA THR A 39 -4.19 -10.71 -14.69
C THR A 39 -4.46 -11.35 -13.34
N ILE A 40 -3.95 -10.79 -12.23
CA ILE A 40 -4.13 -11.36 -10.88
C ILE A 40 -5.16 -10.58 -10.07
N ILE A 41 -5.10 -9.22 -10.09
CA ILE A 41 -5.84 -8.37 -9.17
C ILE A 41 -7.22 -7.98 -9.71
N GLU A 42 -7.26 -7.44 -10.93
CA GLU A 42 -8.49 -6.85 -11.51
C GLU A 42 -9.53 -7.87 -12.01
N PRO A 43 -9.16 -9.05 -12.54
CA PRO A 43 -10.18 -9.98 -13.03
C PRO A 43 -11.17 -10.36 -11.94
N LEU A 44 -12.46 -10.23 -12.23
CA LEU A 44 -13.49 -10.70 -11.31
C LEU A 44 -13.41 -12.23 -11.19
N PRO A 45 -13.80 -12.83 -10.06
CA PRO A 45 -13.61 -14.26 -9.81
C PRO A 45 -14.13 -15.17 -10.92
N LEU A 46 -15.27 -14.81 -11.53
CA LEU A 46 -15.92 -15.61 -12.57
C LEU A 46 -15.12 -15.63 -13.89
N TRP A 47 -14.29 -14.63 -14.14
CA TRP A 47 -13.49 -14.49 -15.38
C TRP A 47 -11.98 -14.63 -15.15
N TYR A 48 -11.60 -15.10 -13.97
CA TYR A 48 -10.19 -15.33 -13.67
C TYR A 48 -9.69 -16.63 -14.32
N GLU A 49 -8.66 -16.52 -15.15
CA GLU A 49 -7.99 -17.64 -15.79
C GLU A 49 -6.59 -17.82 -15.18
N GLY A 50 -6.43 -18.86 -14.34
CA GLY A 50 -5.17 -19.08 -13.61
C GLY A 50 -4.04 -19.65 -14.49
N GLU A 51 -4.35 -20.39 -15.56
CA GLU A 51 -3.34 -21.08 -16.37
C GLU A 51 -2.44 -20.12 -17.17
N PRO A 52 -2.94 -19.07 -17.84
CA PRO A 52 -2.09 -18.05 -18.44
C PRO A 52 -1.20 -17.34 -17.43
N VAL A 53 -1.72 -17.07 -16.22
CA VAL A 53 -0.95 -16.44 -15.14
C VAL A 53 0.15 -17.35 -14.63
N ARG A 54 -0.13 -18.64 -14.46
CA ARG A 54 0.87 -19.63 -14.04
C ARG A 54 2.03 -19.70 -15.04
N ARG A 55 1.75 -19.71 -16.33
CA ARG A 55 2.77 -19.67 -17.38
C ARG A 55 3.61 -18.40 -17.32
N MET A 56 2.98 -17.25 -17.22
CA MET A 56 3.66 -15.95 -17.07
C MET A 56 4.62 -15.93 -15.87
N LEU A 57 4.20 -16.45 -14.72
CA LEU A 57 5.05 -16.53 -13.53
C LEU A 57 6.18 -17.54 -13.70
N ALA A 58 5.92 -18.70 -14.31
CA ALA A 58 6.94 -19.71 -14.58
C ALA A 58 8.04 -19.17 -15.51
N ASP A 59 7.66 -18.45 -16.58
CA ASP A 59 8.59 -17.79 -17.49
C ASP A 59 9.43 -16.73 -16.75
N GLY A 60 8.79 -15.97 -15.87
CA GLY A 60 9.46 -14.97 -15.04
C GLY A 60 10.48 -15.59 -14.07
N ILE A 61 10.09 -16.66 -13.39
CA ILE A 61 10.97 -17.39 -12.48
C ILE A 61 12.16 -17.97 -13.26
N ALA A 62 11.92 -18.56 -14.45
CA ALA A 62 12.98 -19.08 -15.30
C ALA A 62 13.98 -18.00 -15.73
N ARG A 63 13.50 -16.80 -16.09
CA ARG A 63 14.38 -15.65 -16.40
C ARG A 63 15.24 -15.27 -15.20
N CYS A 64 14.63 -15.08 -14.02
CA CYS A 64 15.38 -14.78 -12.80
C CYS A 64 16.44 -15.85 -12.52
N GLY A 65 16.11 -17.13 -12.70
CA GLY A 65 17.09 -18.23 -12.56
C GLY A 65 18.23 -18.16 -13.57
N ALA A 66 17.95 -17.79 -14.83
CA ALA A 66 18.99 -17.61 -15.85
C ALA A 66 19.91 -16.42 -15.54
N ASP A 67 19.35 -15.37 -14.96
CA ASP A 67 20.08 -14.17 -14.55
C ASP A 67 20.79 -14.33 -13.18
N GLY A 68 20.59 -15.47 -12.50
CA GLY A 68 21.18 -15.75 -11.19
C GLY A 68 20.61 -14.92 -10.04
N VAL A 69 19.38 -14.39 -10.18
CA VAL A 69 18.72 -13.55 -9.19
C VAL A 69 17.50 -14.24 -8.55
N ALA A 70 17.17 -13.88 -7.31
CA ALA A 70 16.03 -14.46 -6.62
C ALA A 70 14.70 -13.87 -7.13
N PRO A 71 13.68 -14.71 -7.44
CA PRO A 71 12.43 -14.26 -8.04
C PRO A 71 11.53 -13.58 -7.01
N VAL A 72 11.02 -12.38 -7.35
CA VAL A 72 10.10 -11.58 -6.52
C VAL A 72 8.86 -11.19 -7.33
N LEU A 73 7.67 -11.39 -6.76
CA LEU A 73 6.41 -10.82 -7.21
C LEU A 73 6.03 -9.67 -6.28
N SER A 74 5.91 -8.46 -6.78
CA SER A 74 5.57 -7.30 -5.96
C SER A 74 4.46 -6.45 -6.58
N HIS A 75 3.42 -6.18 -5.78
CA HIS A 75 2.40 -5.19 -6.13
C HIS A 75 1.62 -4.76 -4.88
N GLU A 76 1.46 -3.45 -4.66
CA GLU A 76 0.81 -2.90 -3.48
C GLU A 76 -0.70 -3.18 -3.39
N LEU A 77 -1.35 -3.55 -4.49
CA LEU A 77 -2.78 -3.89 -4.50
C LEU A 77 -3.06 -5.39 -4.32
N LEU A 78 -2.04 -6.22 -4.08
CA LEU A 78 -2.24 -7.63 -3.72
C LEU A 78 -2.94 -7.79 -2.36
N CYS A 79 -2.92 -6.75 -1.52
CA CYS A 79 -3.70 -6.67 -0.28
C CYS A 79 -5.16 -6.23 -0.48
N GLY A 80 -5.61 -6.08 -1.72
CA GLY A 80 -6.90 -5.50 -2.08
C GLY A 80 -6.84 -3.98 -2.26
N GLN A 81 -7.84 -3.43 -2.95
CA GLN A 81 -7.91 -1.99 -3.23
C GLN A 81 -8.50 -1.22 -2.04
N PRO A 82 -7.84 -0.17 -1.52
CA PRO A 82 -8.37 0.65 -0.43
C PRO A 82 -9.73 1.26 -0.75
N VAL A 83 -9.90 1.76 -1.98
CA VAL A 83 -11.15 2.42 -2.44
C VAL A 83 -12.36 1.49 -2.55
N SER A 84 -12.16 0.18 -2.38
CA SER A 84 -13.22 -0.82 -2.29
C SER A 84 -13.24 -1.54 -0.93
N GLY A 85 -12.61 -0.96 0.09
CA GLY A 85 -12.50 -1.56 1.42
C GLY A 85 -11.77 -2.91 1.42
N GLY A 86 -10.86 -3.13 0.46
CA GLY A 86 -10.12 -4.39 0.34
C GLY A 86 -10.94 -5.56 -0.20
N PHE A 87 -12.07 -5.30 -0.86
CA PHE A 87 -12.99 -6.35 -1.35
C PHE A 87 -12.29 -7.50 -2.09
N SER A 88 -11.24 -7.19 -2.86
CA SER A 88 -10.50 -8.19 -3.63
C SER A 88 -9.47 -8.99 -2.81
N ALA A 89 -9.18 -8.62 -1.58
CA ALA A 89 -8.07 -9.16 -0.80
C ALA A 89 -8.11 -10.69 -0.66
N THR A 90 -9.30 -11.23 -0.35
CA THR A 90 -9.46 -12.67 -0.10
C THR A 90 -9.21 -13.49 -1.38
N PHE A 91 -9.88 -13.16 -2.48
CA PHE A 91 -9.72 -13.95 -3.70
C PHE A 91 -8.36 -13.72 -4.38
N VAL A 92 -7.70 -12.58 -4.15
CA VAL A 92 -6.31 -12.37 -4.57
C VAL A 92 -5.37 -13.28 -3.77
N ALA A 93 -5.55 -13.40 -2.45
CA ALA A 93 -4.78 -14.31 -1.61
C ALA A 93 -4.95 -15.77 -2.07
N ASP A 94 -6.18 -16.19 -2.37
CA ASP A 94 -6.48 -17.55 -2.86
C ASP A 94 -5.82 -17.81 -4.21
N ARG A 95 -5.82 -16.83 -5.13
CA ARG A 95 -5.12 -16.92 -6.43
C ARG A 95 -3.62 -17.08 -6.25
N LEU A 96 -3.01 -16.25 -5.41
CA LEU A 96 -1.57 -16.30 -5.15
C LEU A 96 -1.16 -17.66 -4.57
N HIS A 97 -1.93 -18.21 -3.63
CA HIS A 97 -1.69 -19.54 -3.11
C HIS A 97 -1.83 -20.62 -4.18
N ALA A 98 -2.86 -20.56 -5.01
CA ALA A 98 -3.05 -21.52 -6.12
C ALA A 98 -1.94 -21.43 -7.19
N LEU A 99 -1.31 -20.27 -7.35
CA LEU A 99 -0.22 -20.03 -8.32
C LEU A 99 1.14 -20.44 -7.76
N ALA A 100 1.40 -20.20 -6.47
CA ALA A 100 2.70 -20.40 -5.85
C ALA A 100 2.58 -20.79 -4.36
N PRO A 101 2.09 -21.99 -4.03
CA PRO A 101 1.79 -22.40 -2.64
C PRO A 101 3.03 -22.43 -1.73
N GLU A 102 4.22 -22.58 -2.31
CA GLU A 102 5.50 -22.64 -1.59
C GLU A 102 6.20 -21.27 -1.44
N ALA A 103 5.55 -20.19 -1.86
CA ALA A 103 6.17 -18.86 -1.79
C ALA A 103 6.27 -18.34 -0.35
N THR A 104 7.29 -17.55 -0.08
CA THR A 104 7.37 -16.70 1.10
C THR A 104 6.55 -15.45 0.85
N VAL A 105 5.76 -15.01 1.82
CA VAL A 105 4.91 -13.83 1.71
C VAL A 105 5.42 -12.74 2.65
N LEU A 106 5.62 -11.56 2.11
CA LEU A 106 5.97 -10.34 2.85
C LEU A 106 4.81 -9.37 2.83
N ILE A 107 4.35 -8.96 4.02
CA ILE A 107 3.35 -7.93 4.23
C ILE A 107 4.04 -6.74 4.91
N VAL A 108 3.94 -5.54 4.33
CA VAL A 108 4.43 -4.33 4.99
C VAL A 108 3.24 -3.52 5.46
N VAL A 109 3.20 -3.20 6.76
CA VAL A 109 2.15 -2.39 7.38
C VAL A 109 2.71 -1.07 7.87
N ARG A 110 1.84 -0.11 8.17
CA ARG A 110 2.18 1.22 8.66
C ARG A 110 1.17 1.64 9.73
N GLU A 111 1.61 2.47 10.69
CA GLU A 111 0.73 3.03 11.71
C GLU A 111 -0.54 3.63 11.07
N GLN A 112 -1.69 3.24 11.60
CA GLN A 112 -2.97 3.42 10.91
C GLN A 112 -3.37 4.88 10.71
N HIS A 113 -3.11 5.78 11.66
CA HIS A 113 -3.45 7.20 11.51
C HIS A 113 -2.61 7.86 10.42
N ALA A 114 -1.30 7.59 10.41
CA ALA A 114 -0.39 8.07 9.37
C ALA A 114 -0.76 7.47 7.99
N MET A 115 -1.14 6.21 7.96
CA MET A 115 -1.58 5.54 6.74
C MET A 115 -2.89 6.12 6.20
N LEU A 116 -3.88 6.38 7.05
CA LEU A 116 -5.16 6.99 6.65
C LEU A 116 -4.97 8.34 5.99
N LEU A 117 -4.12 9.20 6.56
CA LEU A 117 -3.81 10.49 5.97
C LEU A 117 -3.11 10.34 4.61
N SER A 118 -2.18 9.38 4.51
CA SER A 118 -1.46 9.10 3.27
C SER A 118 -2.37 8.53 2.16
N LEU A 119 -3.31 7.64 2.53
CA LEU A 119 -4.33 7.10 1.61
C LEU A 119 -5.29 8.19 1.12
N TYR A 120 -5.74 9.08 2.01
CA TYR A 120 -6.53 10.24 1.60
C TYR A 120 -5.75 11.15 0.66
N GLY A 121 -4.45 11.35 0.92
CA GLY A 121 -3.57 12.11 0.04
C GLY A 121 -3.48 11.51 -1.36
N GLU A 122 -3.40 10.20 -1.47
CA GLU A 122 -3.42 9.50 -2.76
C GLU A 122 -4.80 9.59 -3.44
N TYR A 123 -5.88 9.39 -2.68
CA TYR A 123 -7.24 9.54 -3.18
C TYR A 123 -7.47 10.90 -3.83
N VAL A 124 -7.10 12.00 -3.17
CA VAL A 124 -7.31 13.35 -3.74
C VAL A 124 -6.34 13.65 -4.90
N ARG A 125 -5.12 13.10 -4.89
CA ARG A 125 -4.19 13.23 -6.04
C ARG A 125 -4.72 12.52 -7.28
N ASN A 126 -5.40 11.40 -7.09
CA ASN A 126 -6.08 10.65 -8.14
C ASN A 126 -7.50 11.20 -8.44
N ASN A 127 -7.69 12.52 -8.25
CA ASN A 127 -8.92 13.25 -8.48
C ASN A 127 -10.12 12.85 -7.60
N GLY A 128 -9.90 12.11 -6.51
CA GLY A 128 -10.93 11.83 -5.52
C GLY A 128 -11.49 13.12 -4.92
N ALA A 129 -12.82 13.24 -4.88
CA ALA A 129 -13.53 14.42 -4.40
C ALA A 129 -14.01 14.24 -2.96
N GLY A 130 -13.97 15.31 -2.17
CA GLY A 130 -14.49 15.35 -0.81
C GLY A 130 -13.44 15.68 0.24
N SER A 131 -13.93 15.89 1.46
CA SER A 131 -13.08 16.14 2.63
C SER A 131 -12.55 14.84 3.22
N LEU A 132 -11.53 14.95 4.10
CA LEU A 132 -11.06 13.81 4.89
C LEU A 132 -12.21 13.16 5.69
N SER A 133 -13.11 13.96 6.26
CA SER A 133 -14.28 13.44 6.97
C SER A 133 -15.17 12.58 6.08
N THR A 134 -15.42 13.02 4.85
CA THR A 134 -16.23 12.26 3.88
C THR A 134 -15.50 10.99 3.41
N TYR A 135 -14.18 11.04 3.31
CA TYR A 135 -13.36 9.89 2.95
C TYR A 135 -13.39 8.80 4.03
N LEU A 136 -13.28 9.21 5.31
CA LEU A 136 -13.30 8.28 6.45
C LEU A 136 -14.70 7.71 6.75
N ASP A 137 -15.75 8.38 6.30
CA ASP A 137 -17.15 7.97 6.45
C ASP A 137 -17.91 8.26 5.16
N PRO A 138 -17.63 7.50 4.09
CA PRO A 138 -18.30 7.71 2.83
C PRO A 138 -19.79 7.38 2.95
N PRO A 139 -20.68 8.20 2.36
CA PRO A 139 -22.09 7.88 2.34
C PRO A 139 -22.30 6.56 1.60
N SER A 140 -22.81 5.57 2.32
CA SER A 140 -23.18 4.28 1.73
C SER A 140 -24.37 4.47 0.80
N ARG A 141 -24.10 4.67 -0.48
CA ARG A 141 -25.15 4.67 -1.51
C ARG A 141 -25.36 3.30 -2.14
N ASP A 142 -24.31 2.47 -2.06
CA ASP A 142 -24.25 1.13 -2.64
C ASP A 142 -23.65 0.13 -1.63
N ARG A 143 -23.58 -1.13 -2.02
CA ARG A 143 -23.03 -2.21 -1.19
C ARG A 143 -21.53 -2.12 -0.95
N PHE A 144 -20.81 -1.28 -1.71
CA PHE A 144 -19.37 -1.09 -1.62
C PHE A 144 -19.07 0.36 -1.22
N PRO A 145 -18.61 0.60 0.01
CA PRO A 145 -18.12 1.90 0.41
C PRO A 145 -16.86 2.24 -0.39
N VAL A 146 -16.62 3.54 -0.61
CA VAL A 146 -15.39 4.05 -1.26
C VAL A 146 -14.16 3.66 -0.46
N PHE A 147 -14.28 3.67 0.88
CA PHE A 147 -13.25 3.24 1.81
C PHE A 147 -13.91 2.65 3.06
N ASP A 148 -13.29 1.62 3.65
CA ASP A 148 -13.74 1.02 4.91
C ASP A 148 -12.56 0.98 5.88
N LEU A 149 -12.74 1.53 7.09
CA LEU A 149 -11.72 1.53 8.13
C LEU A 149 -11.25 0.14 8.52
N ARG A 150 -12.11 -0.89 8.38
CA ARG A 150 -11.75 -2.30 8.62
C ARG A 150 -10.66 -2.82 7.71
N TYR A 151 -10.42 -2.17 6.56
CA TYR A 151 -9.30 -2.49 5.68
C TYR A 151 -7.93 -2.43 6.38
N LEU A 152 -7.81 -1.62 7.43
CA LEU A 152 -6.59 -1.46 8.21
C LEU A 152 -6.55 -2.33 9.48
N GLU A 153 -7.46 -3.28 9.64
CA GLU A 153 -7.34 -4.38 10.61
C GLU A 153 -6.37 -5.42 10.01
N PHE A 154 -5.07 -5.14 10.08
CA PHE A 154 -4.01 -5.88 9.36
C PHE A 154 -3.95 -7.36 9.74
N ASP A 155 -4.29 -7.71 10.97
CA ASP A 155 -4.33 -9.10 11.46
C ASP A 155 -5.24 -9.98 10.58
N ARG A 156 -6.35 -9.45 10.07
CA ARG A 156 -7.31 -10.20 9.25
C ARG A 156 -6.65 -10.76 7.99
N LEU A 157 -5.96 -9.90 7.24
CA LEU A 157 -5.31 -10.32 6.01
C LEU A 157 -4.05 -11.16 6.31
N ALA A 158 -3.25 -10.76 7.30
CA ALA A 158 -2.05 -11.49 7.66
C ALA A 158 -2.37 -12.93 8.10
N PHE A 159 -3.41 -13.13 8.89
CA PHE A 159 -3.86 -14.47 9.30
C PHE A 159 -4.40 -15.28 8.13
N ARG A 160 -5.14 -14.64 7.20
CA ARG A 160 -5.58 -15.32 5.98
C ARG A 160 -4.39 -15.83 5.16
N TYR A 161 -3.33 -15.06 5.04
CA TYR A 161 -2.11 -15.54 4.37
C TYR A 161 -1.43 -16.66 5.15
N GLN A 162 -1.39 -16.61 6.49
CA GLN A 162 -0.85 -17.73 7.28
C GLN A 162 -1.68 -19.01 7.15
N GLU A 163 -3.01 -18.90 7.06
CA GLU A 163 -3.87 -20.07 6.80
C GLU A 163 -3.56 -20.74 5.46
N LEU A 164 -3.22 -19.94 4.44
CA LEU A 164 -2.95 -20.42 3.09
C LEU A 164 -1.50 -20.95 2.95
N PHE A 165 -0.52 -20.16 3.38
CA PHE A 165 0.91 -20.41 3.11
C PHE A 165 1.65 -21.07 4.27
N GLY A 166 1.05 -21.13 5.46
CA GLY A 166 1.71 -21.58 6.68
C GLY A 166 2.34 -20.43 7.47
N ALA A 167 2.46 -20.60 8.79
CA ALA A 167 2.93 -19.56 9.69
C ALA A 167 4.39 -19.12 9.40
N ASP A 168 5.24 -20.08 9.06
CA ASP A 168 6.67 -19.86 8.85
C ASP A 168 7.01 -19.14 7.54
N ARG A 169 6.06 -19.04 6.61
CA ARG A 169 6.24 -18.41 5.31
C ARG A 169 5.64 -17.03 5.19
N VAL A 170 4.94 -16.53 6.21
CA VAL A 170 4.31 -15.21 6.20
C VAL A 170 5.01 -14.30 7.19
N HIS A 171 5.56 -13.21 6.68
CA HIS A 171 6.33 -12.23 7.46
C HIS A 171 5.65 -10.87 7.37
N VAL A 172 5.61 -10.16 8.50
CA VAL A 172 5.10 -8.80 8.59
C VAL A 172 6.24 -7.88 8.99
N LEU A 173 6.47 -6.82 8.19
CA LEU A 173 7.44 -5.77 8.49
C LEU A 173 6.72 -4.43 8.68
N LEU A 174 7.36 -3.51 9.41
CA LEU A 174 6.82 -2.20 9.69
C LEU A 174 7.46 -1.14 8.79
N PHE A 175 6.65 -0.27 8.20
CA PHE A 175 7.14 0.88 7.43
C PHE A 175 8.03 1.80 8.29
N GLU A 176 7.78 1.86 9.58
CA GLU A 176 8.55 2.63 10.55
C GLU A 176 10.00 2.12 10.67
N ASP A 177 10.23 0.81 10.43
CA ASP A 177 11.59 0.26 10.38
C ASP A 177 12.29 0.62 9.07
N LEU A 178 11.57 0.63 7.94
CA LEU A 178 12.10 1.18 6.69
C LEU A 178 12.51 2.65 6.84
N ALA A 179 11.70 3.46 7.51
CA ALA A 179 11.98 4.88 7.72
C ALA A 179 13.15 5.12 8.68
N ALA A 180 13.41 4.19 9.61
CA ALA A 180 14.49 4.30 10.59
C ALA A 180 15.84 3.81 10.06
N ASP A 181 15.85 2.72 9.29
CA ASP A 181 17.07 2.09 8.76
C ASP A 181 16.76 1.38 7.43
N PRO A 182 16.83 2.13 6.30
CA PRO A 182 16.50 1.61 4.99
C PRO A 182 17.39 0.44 4.54
N LEU A 183 18.70 0.49 4.83
CA LEU A 183 19.64 -0.57 4.46
C LEU A 183 19.32 -1.88 5.20
N ARG A 184 19.13 -1.80 6.51
CA ARG A 184 18.74 -2.96 7.31
C ARG A 184 17.41 -3.55 6.82
N PHE A 185 16.43 -2.69 6.51
CA PHE A 185 15.15 -3.12 5.99
C PHE A 185 15.28 -3.84 4.65
N ALA A 186 16.08 -3.29 3.72
CA ALA A 186 16.40 -3.94 2.44
C ALA A 186 17.02 -5.33 2.65
N ASN A 187 17.98 -5.44 3.56
CA ASN A 187 18.65 -6.70 3.88
C ASN A 187 17.70 -7.75 4.47
N VAL A 188 16.67 -7.34 5.23
CA VAL A 188 15.61 -8.26 5.67
C VAL A 188 14.79 -8.75 4.46
N VAL A 189 14.43 -7.86 3.53
CA VAL A 189 13.70 -8.24 2.30
C VAL A 189 14.53 -9.21 1.44
N LEU A 190 15.83 -8.94 1.27
CA LEU A 190 16.76 -9.80 0.55
C LEU A 190 16.87 -11.18 1.20
N THR A 191 16.99 -11.23 2.54
CA THR A 191 16.99 -12.50 3.30
C THR A 191 15.74 -13.31 3.04
N LEU A 192 14.56 -12.70 3.07
CA LEU A 192 13.28 -13.35 2.78
C LEU A 192 13.17 -13.83 1.32
N ALA A 193 13.81 -13.12 0.40
CA ALA A 193 13.91 -13.53 -1.01
C ALA A 193 14.92 -14.67 -1.25
N GLY A 194 15.82 -14.95 -0.28
CA GLY A 194 16.93 -15.87 -0.43
C GLY A 194 18.09 -15.31 -1.26
N ALA A 195 18.25 -13.98 -1.27
CA ALA A 195 19.30 -13.26 -1.98
C ALA A 195 20.44 -12.85 -1.03
N PRO A 196 21.67 -12.61 -1.57
CA PRO A 196 22.78 -12.03 -0.79
C PRO A 196 22.43 -10.66 -0.21
N LEU A 197 23.07 -10.34 0.93
CA LEU A 197 22.96 -9.03 1.56
C LEU A 197 23.81 -8.00 0.81
N ILE A 198 23.45 -6.73 0.98
CA ILE A 198 24.17 -5.58 0.42
C ILE A 198 24.72 -4.70 1.55
N ASP A 199 25.85 -4.02 1.28
CA ASP A 199 26.53 -3.16 2.25
C ASP A 199 26.20 -1.67 2.05
N ASP A 200 25.61 -1.30 0.92
CA ASP A 200 25.26 0.09 0.56
C ASP A 200 23.95 0.14 -0.22
N LEU A 201 23.23 1.24 -0.08
CA LEU A 201 21.95 1.48 -0.75
C LEU A 201 21.72 2.99 -0.91
N ASP A 202 21.18 3.40 -2.07
CA ASP A 202 20.69 4.78 -2.21
C ASP A 202 19.44 4.99 -1.34
N GLU A 203 19.63 5.64 -0.20
CA GLU A 203 18.60 5.95 0.78
C GLU A 203 17.77 7.20 0.44
N SER A 204 17.97 7.80 -0.75
CA SER A 204 17.26 9.01 -1.15
C SER A 204 15.74 8.85 -0.95
N PRO A 205 15.09 9.77 -0.22
CA PRO A 205 13.66 9.66 0.04
C PRO A 205 12.86 9.84 -1.25
N GLU A 206 11.81 9.05 -1.38
CA GLU A 206 10.81 9.26 -2.44
C GLU A 206 10.09 10.60 -2.20
N ARG A 207 9.60 11.23 -3.29
CA ARG A 207 8.98 12.56 -3.26
C ARG A 207 7.89 12.67 -2.19
N GLY A 208 7.95 13.72 -1.41
CA GLY A 208 6.94 14.07 -0.42
C GLY A 208 5.53 14.27 -1.03
N GLY A 209 4.50 14.02 -0.24
CA GLY A 209 3.11 14.28 -0.61
C GLY A 209 2.73 15.77 -0.45
N LEU A 210 1.48 16.10 -0.76
CA LEU A 210 0.87 17.40 -0.40
C LEU A 210 0.83 17.55 1.12
N GLY A 211 1.05 18.76 1.60
CA GLY A 211 0.79 19.14 2.99
C GLY A 211 -0.71 19.22 3.29
N GLY A 212 -1.05 19.48 4.56
CA GLY A 212 -2.45 19.51 5.00
C GLY A 212 -3.31 20.54 4.27
N VAL A 213 -2.73 21.71 3.97
CA VAL A 213 -3.40 22.79 3.22
C VAL A 213 -3.72 22.31 1.80
N GLY A 214 -2.72 21.76 1.10
CA GLY A 214 -2.87 21.22 -0.25
C GLY A 214 -3.90 20.09 -0.32
N LEU A 215 -3.88 19.16 0.64
CA LEU A 215 -4.86 18.08 0.74
C LEU A 215 -6.29 18.60 0.89
N SER A 216 -6.48 19.58 1.78
CA SER A 216 -7.80 20.19 2.03
C SER A 216 -8.33 20.93 0.81
N LEU A 217 -7.47 21.69 0.12
CA LEU A 217 -7.84 22.43 -1.08
C LEU A 217 -8.13 21.49 -2.25
N ARG A 218 -7.27 20.49 -2.45
CA ARG A 218 -7.39 19.53 -3.55
C ARG A 218 -8.68 18.73 -3.47
N GLY A 219 -9.01 18.17 -2.29
CA GLY A 219 -10.23 17.40 -2.11
C GLY A 219 -11.51 18.21 -2.40
N ARG A 220 -11.54 19.51 -2.04
CA ARG A 220 -12.66 20.41 -2.34
C ARG A 220 -12.70 20.79 -3.82
N ALA A 221 -11.54 21.14 -4.40
CA ALA A 221 -11.45 21.51 -5.81
C ALA A 221 -11.89 20.35 -6.73
N ASN A 222 -11.54 19.11 -6.39
CA ASN A 222 -11.92 17.94 -7.17
C ASN A 222 -13.43 17.71 -7.24
N ALA A 223 -14.22 18.26 -6.31
CA ALA A 223 -15.68 18.21 -6.39
C ALA A 223 -16.26 19.07 -7.54
N ILE A 224 -15.50 20.06 -8.00
CA ILE A 224 -15.93 21.02 -9.04
C ILE A 224 -15.14 20.82 -10.33
N VAL A 225 -13.83 20.63 -10.22
CA VAL A 225 -12.87 20.53 -11.33
C VAL A 225 -12.11 19.21 -11.29
N GLY A 226 -11.51 18.81 -12.39
CA GLY A 226 -10.74 17.57 -12.45
C GLY A 226 -11.56 16.37 -12.92
N ARG A 227 -12.59 16.60 -13.75
CA ARG A 227 -13.38 15.53 -14.37
C ARG A 227 -12.49 14.64 -15.23
N ASP A 228 -12.43 13.37 -14.86
CA ASP A 228 -11.74 12.33 -15.62
C ASP A 228 -12.45 10.97 -15.42
N ARG A 229 -11.79 9.88 -15.82
CA ARG A 229 -12.34 8.51 -15.66
C ARG A 229 -12.59 8.14 -14.20
N ASN A 230 -11.79 8.68 -13.26
CA ASN A 230 -11.87 8.38 -11.84
C ASN A 230 -12.80 9.34 -11.10
N ASN A 231 -13.01 10.54 -11.64
CA ASN A 231 -13.87 11.57 -11.06
C ASN A 231 -14.98 11.99 -12.02
N ARG A 232 -16.09 11.30 -11.96
CA ARG A 232 -17.30 11.63 -12.73
C ARG A 232 -18.19 12.68 -12.06
N VAL A 233 -17.90 13.01 -10.81
CA VAL A 233 -18.68 14.00 -10.02
C VAL A 233 -18.32 15.42 -10.44
N ALA A 234 -17.07 15.68 -10.81
CA ALA A 234 -16.63 17.00 -11.23
C ALA A 234 -17.38 17.47 -12.48
N ARG A 235 -17.77 18.75 -12.47
CA ARG A 235 -18.55 19.38 -13.55
C ARG A 235 -17.65 19.90 -14.68
N LEU A 236 -16.43 20.30 -14.34
CA LEU A 236 -15.50 20.98 -15.23
C LEU A 236 -14.16 20.26 -15.29
N HIS A 237 -13.48 20.37 -16.41
CA HIS A 237 -12.07 20.00 -16.54
C HIS A 237 -11.25 21.28 -16.73
N LEU A 238 -10.52 21.72 -15.68
CA LEU A 238 -9.66 22.88 -15.72
C LEU A 238 -8.21 22.43 -15.52
N PRO A 239 -7.43 22.32 -16.60
CA PRO A 239 -6.02 21.99 -16.50
C PRO A 239 -5.27 23.10 -15.72
N GLY A 240 -4.30 22.68 -14.88
CA GLY A 240 -3.48 23.61 -14.09
C GLY A 240 -3.95 23.85 -12.66
N VAL A 241 -5.21 23.58 -12.29
CA VAL A 241 -5.69 23.73 -10.90
C VAL A 241 -4.85 22.90 -9.93
N ALA A 242 -4.44 21.68 -10.33
CA ALA A 242 -3.57 20.84 -9.53
C ALA A 242 -2.24 21.53 -9.19
N LYS A 243 -1.56 22.05 -10.21
CA LYS A 243 -0.28 22.76 -10.04
C LYS A 243 -0.44 24.04 -9.23
N ALA A 244 -1.55 24.75 -9.40
CA ALA A 244 -1.84 25.94 -8.61
C ALA A 244 -1.98 25.58 -7.12
N ILE A 245 -2.68 24.50 -6.79
CA ILE A 245 -2.82 24.03 -5.40
C ILE A 245 -1.47 23.58 -4.83
N GLU A 246 -0.65 22.83 -5.59
CA GLU A 246 0.71 22.46 -5.18
C GLU A 246 1.57 23.69 -4.88
N SER A 247 1.45 24.73 -5.72
CA SER A 247 2.14 26.00 -5.52
C SER A 247 1.67 26.78 -4.29
N ILE A 248 0.38 26.75 -3.99
CA ILE A 248 -0.21 27.34 -2.77
C ILE A 248 0.27 26.55 -1.54
N ASP A 249 0.21 25.24 -1.60
CA ASP A 249 0.66 24.35 -0.52
C ASP A 249 2.14 24.57 -0.16
N ALA A 250 3.00 24.62 -1.18
CA ALA A 250 4.43 24.87 -1.00
C ALA A 250 4.78 26.26 -0.43
N ARG A 251 3.87 27.24 -0.55
CA ARG A 251 4.03 28.58 -0.01
C ARG A 251 3.23 28.85 1.25
N ALA A 252 2.44 27.86 1.70
CA ALA A 252 1.64 28.03 2.90
C ALA A 252 2.55 28.18 4.13
N PRO A 253 2.28 29.15 5.02
CA PRO A 253 3.06 29.34 6.25
C PRO A 253 3.06 28.06 7.10
N ASP A 254 4.21 27.74 7.71
CA ASP A 254 4.36 26.54 8.56
C ASP A 254 3.31 26.45 9.67
N ALA A 255 2.97 27.57 10.29
CA ALA A 255 1.91 27.63 11.31
C ALA A 255 0.54 27.23 10.77
N LEU A 256 0.23 27.57 9.51
CA LEU A 256 -1.03 27.16 8.87
C LEU A 256 -1.00 25.67 8.52
N GLN A 257 0.13 25.18 7.99
CA GLN A 257 0.32 23.74 7.72
C GLN A 257 0.16 22.93 9.00
N ALA A 258 0.84 23.33 10.07
CA ALA A 258 0.76 22.67 11.38
C ALA A 258 -0.69 22.60 11.90
N ARG A 259 -1.41 23.74 11.87
CA ARG A 259 -2.79 23.80 12.32
C ARG A 259 -3.72 22.89 11.51
N VAL A 260 -3.55 22.84 10.19
CA VAL A 260 -4.38 21.99 9.33
C VAL A 260 -4.03 20.51 9.54
N ASN A 261 -2.74 20.18 9.66
CA ASN A 261 -2.30 18.83 9.96
C ASN A 261 -2.85 18.34 11.31
N GLU A 262 -2.76 19.16 12.36
CA GLU A 262 -3.33 18.84 13.67
C GLU A 262 -4.85 18.61 13.62
N ARG A 263 -5.57 19.42 12.83
CA ARG A 263 -6.99 19.19 12.60
C ARG A 263 -7.27 17.85 11.92
N HIS A 264 -6.46 17.48 10.92
CA HIS A 264 -6.57 16.18 10.25
C HIS A 264 -6.29 15.03 11.22
N GLN A 265 -5.25 15.15 12.05
CA GLN A 265 -4.90 14.14 13.05
C GLN A 265 -6.02 13.95 14.08
N ARG A 266 -6.58 15.05 14.62
CA ARG A 266 -7.72 14.99 15.55
C ARG A 266 -8.93 14.32 14.89
N LEU A 267 -9.26 14.68 13.66
CA LEU A 267 -10.39 14.10 12.93
C LEU A 267 -10.21 12.59 12.72
N ILE A 268 -8.98 12.14 12.41
CA ILE A 268 -8.68 10.72 12.29
C ILE A 268 -8.82 10.05 13.66
N ALA A 269 -8.22 10.62 14.71
CA ALA A 269 -8.27 10.06 16.06
C ALA A 269 -9.72 9.91 16.57
N ASP A 270 -10.55 10.96 16.40
CA ASP A 270 -11.95 10.92 16.78
C ASP A 270 -12.75 9.86 16.00
N ARG A 271 -12.43 9.67 14.72
CA ARG A 271 -13.13 8.71 13.87
C ARG A 271 -12.70 7.27 14.08
N VAL A 272 -11.42 7.06 14.34
CA VAL A 272 -10.83 5.75 14.59
C VAL A 272 -11.17 5.26 15.99
N GLY A 273 -11.08 6.12 17.01
CA GLY A 273 -11.20 5.71 18.41
C GLY A 273 -10.25 4.55 18.72
N ASP A 274 -10.73 3.53 19.41
CA ASP A 274 -9.97 2.33 19.79
C ASP A 274 -10.05 1.18 18.76
N ARG A 275 -10.52 1.46 17.56
CA ARG A 275 -10.84 0.43 16.55
C ARG A 275 -9.73 -0.58 16.30
N TYR A 276 -8.48 -0.12 16.23
CA TYR A 276 -7.36 -0.97 15.83
C TYR A 276 -6.66 -1.65 16.99
N ARG A 277 -6.97 -1.30 18.23
CA ARG A 277 -6.29 -1.84 19.42
C ARG A 277 -6.28 -3.38 19.44
N ALA A 278 -7.43 -4.01 19.37
CA ALA A 278 -7.54 -5.46 19.42
C ALA A 278 -6.89 -6.15 18.20
N SER A 279 -6.98 -5.53 17.02
CA SER A 279 -6.33 -6.03 15.80
C SER A 279 -4.81 -5.95 15.92
N ASN A 280 -4.28 -4.83 16.40
CA ASN A 280 -2.84 -4.64 16.59
C ASN A 280 -2.27 -5.56 17.68
N GLN A 281 -2.99 -5.78 18.79
CA GLN A 281 -2.59 -6.73 19.82
C GLN A 281 -2.43 -8.15 19.24
N ARG A 282 -3.43 -8.64 18.52
CA ARG A 282 -3.35 -9.96 17.87
C ARG A 282 -2.23 -10.04 16.83
N LEU A 283 -2.00 -8.97 16.07
CA LEU A 283 -0.91 -8.90 15.10
C LEU A 283 0.44 -8.93 15.80
N ALA A 284 0.61 -8.12 16.86
CA ALA A 284 1.83 -8.05 17.65
C ALA A 284 2.18 -9.41 18.28
N GLU A 285 1.21 -10.06 18.93
CA GLU A 285 1.39 -11.39 19.53
C GLU A 285 1.77 -12.45 18.48
N ARG A 286 1.08 -12.45 17.33
CA ARG A 286 1.24 -13.50 16.33
C ARG A 286 2.57 -13.40 15.56
N PHE A 287 3.07 -12.19 15.33
CA PHE A 287 4.28 -11.93 14.55
C PHE A 287 5.45 -11.41 15.40
N ALA A 288 5.33 -11.39 16.73
CA ALA A 288 6.32 -10.89 17.67
C ALA A 288 6.79 -9.44 17.33
N LEU A 289 5.83 -8.53 17.04
CA LEU A 289 6.10 -7.15 16.63
C LEU A 289 6.01 -6.20 17.84
N ASP A 290 6.94 -5.26 17.93
CA ASP A 290 6.87 -4.16 18.90
C ASP A 290 6.11 -2.97 18.29
N LEU A 291 4.79 -3.10 18.22
CA LEU A 291 3.91 -2.07 17.66
C LEU A 291 3.76 -0.86 18.57
N ALA A 292 3.86 -1.05 19.90
CA ALA A 292 3.66 0.01 20.88
C ALA A 292 4.72 1.12 20.72
N THR A 293 6.00 0.74 20.61
CA THR A 293 7.11 1.71 20.43
C THR A 293 7.08 2.42 19.07
N LYS A 294 6.35 1.89 18.12
CA LYS A 294 6.17 2.47 16.78
C LYS A 294 4.91 3.33 16.64
N GLY A 295 4.20 3.58 17.75
CA GLY A 295 3.05 4.47 17.82
C GLY A 295 1.70 3.87 17.42
N TYR A 296 1.62 2.55 17.20
CA TYR A 296 0.36 1.87 16.97
C TYR A 296 -0.49 1.81 18.26
N GLN A 297 -1.80 1.80 18.10
CA GLN A 297 -2.72 1.53 19.21
C GLN A 297 -2.58 0.07 19.66
N THR A 298 -2.19 -0.16 20.91
CA THR A 298 -2.05 -1.49 21.52
C THR A 298 -2.81 -1.59 22.83
#